data_5ba3e3bc1208494a32c2b38429b23d30
#
_entry.id   5ba3e3bc1208494a32c2b38429b23d30
#
_cell.length_a   1.000
_cell.length_b   1.000
_cell.length_c   1.000
_cell.angle_alpha   90.00
_cell.angle_beta   90.00
_cell.angle_gamma   90.00
#
_symmetry.space_group_name_H-M   'P 1'
#
loop_
_entity.id
_entity.type
_entity.pdbx_description
1 polymer ?
#
loop_
_entity_poly.entity_id
_entity_poly.type
_entity_poly.pdbx_seq_one_letter_code
_entity_poly.pdbx_strand_id
1 'polypeptide(L)'
;MRIFPLLVCALIYTFTFAQDDKTLRSIYDMALTKSEAYDNLRYLCKDIGARLSGSSEADSAVAWGKRTLESLNLDTVYLQEITVPHWERGKREKVYFFNEKGKNALKVSALGGSVSTGLNQFIKGQALEVKSIEELNNLEDSMVRGKVVFFNRPMDPKLISTFSAYGSCVDQRYAGATEASKKGAIAVVIRSMNLRNDDFPHTGSMGYEEGVDSIPAFAVSTNDANYLSENIKNHKELELSLKSHCKTYPDKISYNVIGEIKGSEYPNEYITVGGHLDSWDIGEGAQDDGAGVVQSIEVLHLLKMMDLKPKHTIRMVLFMNEENGNRGGLGYAERAASEKEKHLMALESDRGGFSPRGFSINGTEKQLSEISTWKSLFEPYGIHEFKMGFAGVDINPLKDDKICLIGLSPDSQRYFDHHHSDNDIFEHVNKRELELGAASMTSLIYLIDKYWIY
;
A
#
# COMPACT_ATOMS: atom_id res chain seq x y z
N MET A 1 -21.58 -55.24 4.26
CA MET A 1 -21.47 -54.49 5.53
C MET A 1 -20.26 -53.55 5.46
N ARG A 2 -20.32 -52.43 4.70
CA ARG A 2 -19.20 -51.47 4.51
C ARG A 2 -19.69 -49.99 4.55
N ILE A 3 -20.79 -49.70 5.31
CA ILE A 3 -21.36 -48.33 5.36
C ILE A 3 -20.92 -47.55 6.59
N PHE A 4 -20.32 -48.21 7.60
CA PHE A 4 -19.97 -47.61 8.91
C PHE A 4 -18.81 -46.57 8.86
N PRO A 5 -17.71 -46.74 8.09
CA PRO A 5 -16.63 -45.76 8.11
C PRO A 5 -16.97 -44.45 7.40
N LEU A 6 -17.83 -44.46 6.38
CA LEU A 6 -18.23 -43.23 5.66
C LEU A 6 -19.14 -42.34 6.51
N LEU A 7 -20.03 -42.94 7.34
CA LEU A 7 -20.90 -42.16 8.24
C LEU A 7 -20.13 -41.51 9.38
N VAL A 8 -19.10 -42.15 9.89
CA VAL A 8 -18.23 -41.62 10.97
C VAL A 8 -17.38 -40.45 10.43
N CYS A 9 -16.81 -40.57 9.22
CA CYS A 9 -16.06 -39.47 8.59
C CYS A 9 -16.96 -38.27 8.30
N ALA A 10 -18.18 -38.47 7.80
CA ALA A 10 -19.15 -37.39 7.54
C ALA A 10 -19.57 -36.69 8.84
N LEU A 11 -19.77 -37.43 9.93
CA LEU A 11 -20.10 -36.86 11.23
C LEU A 11 -18.94 -36.05 11.84
N ILE A 12 -17.71 -36.53 11.71
CA ILE A 12 -16.51 -35.78 12.18
C ILE A 12 -16.36 -34.49 11.37
N TYR A 13 -16.55 -34.52 10.07
CA TYR A 13 -16.48 -33.33 9.19
C TYR A 13 -17.55 -32.28 9.56
N THR A 14 -18.78 -32.69 9.80
CA THR A 14 -19.86 -31.78 10.20
C THR A 14 -19.64 -31.17 11.58
N PHE A 15 -19.09 -31.92 12.53
CA PHE A 15 -18.75 -31.40 13.87
C PHE A 15 -17.59 -30.38 13.83
N THR A 16 -16.59 -30.60 12.98
CA THR A 16 -15.44 -29.68 12.84
C THR A 16 -15.86 -28.35 12.20
N PHE A 17 -16.63 -28.37 11.14
CA PHE A 17 -17.17 -27.16 10.51
C PHE A 17 -18.09 -26.34 11.44
N ALA A 18 -18.92 -27.01 12.26
CA ALA A 18 -19.77 -26.34 13.24
C ALA A 18 -18.97 -25.66 14.36
N GLN A 19 -17.79 -26.22 14.71
CA GLN A 19 -16.89 -25.60 15.68
C GLN A 19 -16.18 -24.38 15.07
N ASP A 20 -15.75 -24.46 13.81
CA ASP A 20 -15.10 -23.33 13.12
C ASP A 20 -16.08 -22.17 12.92
N ASP A 21 -17.31 -22.44 12.51
CA ASP A 21 -18.36 -21.42 12.42
C ASP A 21 -18.52 -20.64 13.74
N LYS A 22 -18.58 -21.36 14.88
CA LYS A 22 -18.65 -20.73 16.21
C LYS A 22 -17.39 -19.91 16.53
N THR A 23 -16.20 -20.40 16.19
CA THR A 23 -14.97 -19.69 16.44
C THR A 23 -14.87 -18.43 15.59
N LEU A 24 -15.17 -18.53 14.29
CA LEU A 24 -15.22 -17.37 13.41
C LEU A 24 -16.22 -16.33 13.91
N ARG A 25 -17.44 -16.79 14.28
CA ARG A 25 -18.43 -15.89 14.86
C ARG A 25 -17.92 -15.15 16.06
N SER A 26 -17.21 -15.85 16.98
CA SER A 26 -16.63 -15.23 18.16
C SER A 26 -15.52 -14.23 17.80
N ILE A 27 -14.69 -14.52 16.77
CA ILE A 27 -13.67 -13.57 16.28
C ILE A 27 -14.33 -12.29 15.79
N TYR A 28 -15.37 -12.39 14.95
CA TYR A 28 -16.10 -11.22 14.45
C TYR A 28 -16.83 -10.44 15.57
N ASP A 29 -17.48 -11.15 16.50
CA ASP A 29 -18.13 -10.51 17.64
C ASP A 29 -17.10 -9.76 18.53
N MET A 30 -15.92 -10.34 18.76
CA MET A 30 -14.84 -9.75 19.52
C MET A 30 -14.27 -8.52 18.79
N ALA A 31 -13.95 -8.65 17.51
CA ALA A 31 -13.43 -7.55 16.69
C ALA A 31 -14.39 -6.35 16.64
N LEU A 32 -15.69 -6.60 16.51
CA LEU A 32 -16.71 -5.53 16.42
C LEU A 32 -17.06 -4.89 17.77
N THR A 33 -16.63 -5.46 18.91
CA THR A 33 -17.03 -4.99 20.24
C THR A 33 -15.87 -4.62 21.16
N LYS A 34 -14.66 -5.11 20.86
CA LYS A 34 -13.49 -5.00 21.75
C LYS A 34 -12.20 -4.59 21.02
N SER A 35 -12.25 -4.38 19.70
CA SER A 35 -11.08 -3.99 18.92
C SER A 35 -10.51 -2.64 19.37
N GLU A 36 -9.19 -2.54 19.36
CA GLU A 36 -8.43 -1.32 19.55
C GLU A 36 -7.90 -0.74 18.22
N ALA A 37 -8.17 -1.41 17.09
CA ALA A 37 -7.63 -1.02 15.78
C ALA A 37 -7.96 0.44 15.41
N TYR A 38 -9.19 0.89 15.64
CA TYR A 38 -9.60 2.25 15.28
C TYR A 38 -8.94 3.33 16.15
N ASP A 39 -8.75 3.07 17.45
CA ASP A 39 -8.08 3.99 18.36
C ASP A 39 -6.57 4.04 18.07
N ASN A 40 -5.97 2.89 17.74
CA ASN A 40 -4.59 2.79 17.28
C ASN A 40 -4.38 3.54 15.96
N LEU A 41 -5.30 3.42 14.99
CA LEU A 41 -5.26 4.18 13.74
C LEU A 41 -5.36 5.68 14.01
N ARG A 42 -6.27 6.09 14.90
CA ARG A 42 -6.38 7.50 15.29
C ARG A 42 -5.06 8.05 15.82
N TYR A 43 -4.39 7.30 16.69
CA TYR A 43 -3.09 7.71 17.22
C TYR A 43 -2.04 7.82 16.12
N LEU A 44 -1.94 6.80 15.25
CA LEU A 44 -0.98 6.78 14.15
C LEU A 44 -1.18 7.98 13.20
N CYS A 45 -2.44 8.31 12.87
CA CYS A 45 -2.77 9.40 11.95
C CYS A 45 -2.67 10.80 12.60
N LYS A 46 -3.21 10.96 13.82
CA LYS A 46 -3.38 12.30 14.42
C LYS A 46 -2.24 12.72 15.34
N ASP A 47 -1.59 11.77 16.00
CA ASP A 47 -0.53 12.07 16.95
C ASP A 47 0.87 11.89 16.31
N ILE A 48 1.00 11.04 15.28
CA ILE A 48 2.23 10.88 14.48
C ILE A 48 2.09 11.55 13.11
N GLY A 49 1.07 11.18 12.33
CA GLY A 49 0.78 11.76 11.03
C GLY A 49 1.56 11.13 9.87
N ALA A 50 1.82 11.95 8.84
CA ALA A 50 2.60 11.58 7.66
C ALA A 50 4.01 11.12 8.07
N ARG A 51 4.42 9.92 7.63
CA ARG A 51 5.56 9.21 8.20
C ARG A 51 6.44 8.52 7.16
N LEU A 52 6.83 9.28 6.11
CA LEU A 52 7.70 8.75 5.07
C LEU A 52 9.01 8.26 5.67
N SER A 53 9.50 7.13 5.20
CA SER A 53 10.73 6.52 5.69
C SER A 53 11.91 7.51 5.68
N GLY A 54 12.73 7.48 6.74
CA GLY A 54 13.83 8.46 6.96
C GLY A 54 13.39 9.73 7.70
N SER A 55 12.10 10.00 7.91
CA SER A 55 11.61 11.12 8.72
C SER A 55 11.63 10.83 10.22
N SER A 56 11.49 11.89 11.05
CA SER A 56 11.31 11.76 12.51
C SER A 56 9.95 11.14 12.89
N GLU A 57 8.95 11.31 12.04
CA GLU A 57 7.63 10.73 12.18
C GLU A 57 7.68 9.22 11.95
N ALA A 58 8.46 8.75 10.96
CA ALA A 58 8.71 7.32 10.76
C ALA A 58 9.42 6.69 11.98
N ASP A 59 10.42 7.38 12.57
CA ASP A 59 11.06 6.94 13.82
C ASP A 59 10.05 6.87 14.98
N SER A 60 9.13 7.83 15.05
CA SER A 60 8.05 7.86 16.04
C SER A 60 7.06 6.71 15.85
N ALA A 61 6.75 6.36 14.59
CA ALA A 61 5.89 5.23 14.25
C ALA A 61 6.53 3.87 14.62
N VAL A 62 7.83 3.71 14.38
CA VAL A 62 8.59 2.52 14.86
C VAL A 62 8.52 2.40 16.38
N ALA A 63 8.76 3.50 17.09
CA ALA A 63 8.70 3.50 18.56
C ALA A 63 7.29 3.22 19.08
N TRP A 64 6.26 3.75 18.43
CA TRP A 64 4.86 3.47 18.75
C TRP A 64 4.51 2.01 18.48
N GLY A 65 4.81 1.49 17.31
CA GLY A 65 4.52 0.10 16.93
C GLY A 65 5.15 -0.88 17.93
N LYS A 66 6.42 -0.65 18.31
CA LYS A 66 7.10 -1.48 19.33
C LYS A 66 6.35 -1.45 20.66
N ARG A 67 6.01 -0.26 21.19
CA ARG A 67 5.29 -0.14 22.47
C ARG A 67 3.89 -0.81 22.42
N THR A 68 3.18 -0.63 21.29
CA THR A 68 1.86 -1.24 21.09
C THR A 68 1.94 -2.76 21.12
N LEU A 69 2.93 -3.35 20.43
CA LEU A 69 3.13 -4.80 20.48
C LEU A 69 3.56 -5.31 21.86
N GLU A 70 4.44 -4.58 22.55
CA GLU A 70 4.84 -4.91 23.92
C GLU A 70 3.64 -4.93 24.88
N SER A 71 2.66 -4.04 24.68
CA SER A 71 1.44 -4.00 25.51
C SER A 71 0.53 -5.21 25.35
N LEU A 72 0.63 -5.95 24.24
CA LEU A 72 -0.14 -7.17 23.98
C LEU A 72 0.39 -8.41 24.73
N ASN A 73 1.49 -8.30 25.48
CA ASN A 73 2.14 -9.42 26.17
C ASN A 73 2.42 -10.58 25.21
N LEU A 74 3.03 -10.29 24.08
CA LEU A 74 3.49 -11.27 23.10
C LEU A 74 4.71 -12.04 23.62
N ASP A 75 4.99 -13.20 23.02
CA ASP A 75 6.15 -14.02 23.41
C ASP A 75 7.48 -13.34 23.00
N THR A 76 7.47 -12.59 21.90
CA THR A 76 8.64 -11.86 21.40
C THR A 76 8.22 -10.55 20.75
N VAL A 77 8.97 -9.46 21.01
CA VAL A 77 8.87 -8.18 20.29
C VAL A 77 10.29 -7.67 20.05
N TYR A 78 10.62 -7.38 18.79
CA TYR A 78 11.94 -6.89 18.44
C TYR A 78 11.91 -5.96 17.20
N LEU A 79 13.01 -5.25 16.98
CA LEU A 79 13.25 -4.41 15.82
C LEU A 79 14.24 -5.12 14.89
N GLN A 80 13.92 -5.16 13.61
CA GLN A 80 14.84 -5.59 12.56
C GLN A 80 15.40 -4.35 11.86
N GLU A 81 16.70 -4.14 11.98
CA GLU A 81 17.39 -3.00 11.34
C GLU A 81 17.38 -3.13 9.82
N ILE A 82 17.09 -2.00 9.16
CA ILE A 82 17.16 -1.84 7.70
C ILE A 82 17.72 -0.45 7.38
N THR A 83 18.26 -0.28 6.18
CA THR A 83 18.70 1.01 5.66
C THR A 83 17.69 1.51 4.62
N VAL A 84 17.18 2.73 4.81
CA VAL A 84 16.11 3.30 3.99
C VAL A 84 16.55 4.60 3.32
N PRO A 85 16.04 4.95 2.12
CA PRO A 85 16.25 6.23 1.50
C PRO A 85 15.70 7.36 2.38
N HIS A 86 16.38 8.53 2.31
CA HIS A 86 15.93 9.74 2.98
C HIS A 86 15.72 10.85 1.96
N TRP A 87 14.46 11.11 1.65
CA TRP A 87 14.03 12.19 0.76
C TRP A 87 13.04 13.10 1.49
N GLU A 88 13.17 14.39 1.27
CA GLU A 88 12.28 15.41 1.82
C GLU A 88 11.71 16.28 0.71
N ARG A 89 10.41 16.52 0.74
CA ARG A 89 9.68 17.42 -0.15
C ARG A 89 10.10 18.88 0.06
N GLY A 90 10.34 19.26 1.30
CA GLY A 90 10.63 20.63 1.71
C GLY A 90 9.37 21.51 1.70
N LYS A 91 9.53 22.76 1.27
CA LYS A 91 8.41 23.71 1.21
C LYS A 91 7.44 23.32 0.09
N ARG A 92 6.14 23.56 0.32
CA ARG A 92 5.07 23.24 -0.64
C ARG A 92 5.35 23.84 -2.02
N GLU A 93 5.11 23.09 -3.03
CA GLU A 93 5.38 23.35 -4.43
C GLU A 93 4.47 24.44 -4.98
N LYS A 94 4.89 25.01 -6.10
CA LYS A 94 4.09 26.00 -6.84
C LYS A 94 4.21 25.75 -8.32
N VAL A 95 3.06 25.53 -8.97
CA VAL A 95 2.96 25.52 -10.44
C VAL A 95 1.86 26.48 -10.83
N TYR A 96 2.12 27.33 -11.82
CA TYR A 96 1.13 28.25 -12.36
C TYR A 96 1.45 28.62 -13.80
N PHE A 97 0.45 29.15 -14.48
CA PHE A 97 0.58 29.78 -15.79
C PHE A 97 -0.21 31.09 -15.84
N PHE A 98 -0.02 31.86 -16.92
CA PHE A 98 -0.79 33.05 -17.20
C PHE A 98 -1.61 32.85 -18.47
N ASN A 99 -2.84 33.32 -18.43
CA ASN A 99 -3.72 33.51 -19.61
C ASN A 99 -4.41 34.88 -19.51
N GLU A 100 -5.39 35.15 -20.35
CA GLU A 100 -6.14 36.41 -20.35
C GLU A 100 -6.88 36.71 -19.06
N LYS A 101 -7.17 35.72 -18.24
CA LYS A 101 -7.77 35.85 -16.89
C LYS A 101 -6.75 36.17 -15.80
N GLY A 102 -5.46 36.21 -16.15
CA GLY A 102 -4.36 36.47 -15.24
C GLY A 102 -3.63 35.23 -14.80
N LYS A 103 -3.15 35.22 -13.55
CA LYS A 103 -2.39 34.11 -12.96
C LYS A 103 -3.30 32.97 -12.53
N ASN A 104 -3.01 31.76 -13.01
CA ASN A 104 -3.73 30.53 -12.69
C ASN A 104 -2.79 29.57 -11.94
N ALA A 105 -2.96 29.43 -10.63
CA ALA A 105 -2.22 28.48 -9.82
C ALA A 105 -2.85 27.10 -9.92
N LEU A 106 -2.02 26.05 -10.07
CA LEU A 106 -2.46 24.66 -10.10
C LEU A 106 -2.19 24.00 -8.74
N LYS A 107 -3.08 23.10 -8.36
CA LYS A 107 -2.91 22.22 -7.19
C LYS A 107 -2.00 21.08 -7.58
N VAL A 108 -0.82 21.08 -7.00
CA VAL A 108 0.27 20.15 -7.33
C VAL A 108 0.93 19.59 -6.08
N SER A 109 1.55 18.43 -6.26
CA SER A 109 2.47 17.82 -5.30
C SER A 109 3.68 17.28 -6.06
N ALA A 110 4.90 17.47 -5.58
CA ALA A 110 6.05 16.82 -6.17
C ALA A 110 5.93 15.30 -6.05
N LEU A 111 6.43 14.57 -7.04
CA LEU A 111 6.52 13.12 -6.95
C LEU A 111 7.65 12.73 -5.99
N GLY A 112 7.48 11.59 -5.32
CA GLY A 112 8.48 11.05 -4.40
C GLY A 112 9.78 10.69 -5.10
N GLY A 113 10.89 11.23 -4.60
CA GLY A 113 12.21 11.15 -5.25
C GLY A 113 12.49 12.27 -6.25
N SER A 114 11.54 13.17 -6.52
CA SER A 114 11.75 14.33 -7.39
C SER A 114 12.86 15.24 -6.88
N VAL A 115 13.46 16.01 -7.80
CA VAL A 115 14.52 16.99 -7.49
C VAL A 115 13.97 18.40 -7.38
N SER A 116 14.76 19.29 -6.75
CA SER A 116 14.47 20.72 -6.66
C SER A 116 14.60 21.41 -8.01
N THR A 117 13.82 22.51 -8.20
CA THR A 117 13.99 23.43 -9.34
C THR A 117 15.19 24.38 -9.20
N GLY A 118 16.03 24.19 -8.15
CA GLY A 118 17.17 25.05 -7.81
C GLY A 118 16.86 26.02 -6.66
N LEU A 119 17.89 26.71 -6.20
CA LEU A 119 17.82 27.60 -5.04
C LEU A 119 16.80 28.74 -5.24
N ASN A 120 15.59 28.55 -4.70
CA ASN A 120 14.51 29.53 -4.69
C ASN A 120 14.06 30.06 -6.07
N GLN A 121 14.37 29.36 -7.15
CA GLN A 121 14.05 29.77 -8.52
C GLN A 121 12.81 29.07 -9.07
N PHE A 122 12.09 29.76 -9.92
CA PHE A 122 11.11 29.14 -10.83
C PHE A 122 11.83 28.73 -12.10
N ILE A 123 11.63 27.49 -12.52
CA ILE A 123 11.92 27.11 -13.90
C ILE A 123 10.68 27.43 -14.74
N LYS A 124 10.89 27.73 -16.01
CA LYS A 124 9.82 28.09 -16.94
C LYS A 124 10.01 27.36 -18.26
N GLY A 125 8.93 26.84 -18.79
CA GLY A 125 8.95 26.17 -20.07
C GLY A 125 7.56 26.06 -20.68
N GLN A 126 7.52 25.99 -22.00
CA GLN A 126 6.29 25.76 -22.74
C GLN A 126 5.75 24.37 -22.39
N ALA A 127 4.44 24.29 -22.14
CA ALA A 127 3.77 23.03 -21.87
C ALA A 127 3.61 22.21 -23.17
N LEU A 128 3.91 20.91 -23.08
CA LEU A 128 3.72 19.92 -24.13
C LEU A 128 2.88 18.76 -23.57
N GLU A 129 1.62 18.67 -23.94
CA GLU A 129 0.74 17.58 -23.51
C GLU A 129 0.97 16.33 -24.34
N VAL A 130 1.11 15.18 -23.65
CA VAL A 130 1.15 13.84 -24.24
C VAL A 130 0.28 12.87 -23.43
N LYS A 131 -0.19 11.79 -24.06
CA LYS A 131 -1.06 10.79 -23.42
C LYS A 131 -0.31 9.54 -22.98
N SER A 132 0.91 9.34 -23.42
CA SER A 132 1.70 8.17 -23.07
C SER A 132 3.19 8.39 -23.30
N ILE A 133 4.00 7.53 -22.72
CA ILE A 133 5.44 7.44 -22.99
C ILE A 133 5.68 7.09 -24.47
N GLU A 134 4.85 6.25 -25.06
CA GLU A 134 4.94 5.90 -26.49
C GLU A 134 4.72 7.15 -27.38
N GLU A 135 3.68 7.97 -27.08
CA GLU A 135 3.46 9.23 -27.81
C GLU A 135 4.66 10.16 -27.67
N LEU A 136 5.19 10.33 -26.44
CA LEU A 136 6.40 11.13 -26.21
C LEU A 136 7.58 10.61 -27.07
N ASN A 137 7.80 9.30 -27.09
CA ASN A 137 8.94 8.69 -27.78
C ASN A 137 8.86 8.84 -29.29
N ASN A 138 7.65 8.98 -29.85
CA ASN A 138 7.43 9.22 -31.28
C ASN A 138 7.65 10.71 -31.70
N LEU A 139 7.83 11.63 -30.76
CA LEU A 139 8.15 13.01 -31.05
C LEU A 139 9.66 13.18 -31.33
N GLU A 140 10.00 14.11 -32.23
CA GLU A 140 11.40 14.52 -32.42
C GLU A 140 11.90 15.25 -31.14
N ASP A 141 13.15 15.03 -30.75
CA ASP A 141 13.73 15.66 -29.55
C ASP A 141 13.66 17.18 -29.57
N SER A 142 13.75 17.80 -30.77
CA SER A 142 13.59 19.24 -30.95
C SER A 142 12.23 19.77 -30.52
N MET A 143 11.20 18.93 -30.56
CA MET A 143 9.83 19.28 -30.11
C MET A 143 9.68 19.20 -28.58
N VAL A 144 10.57 18.47 -27.90
CA VAL A 144 10.50 18.21 -26.45
C VAL A 144 11.53 19.06 -25.67
N ARG A 145 12.67 19.33 -26.29
CA ARG A 145 13.79 20.04 -25.67
C ARG A 145 13.39 21.40 -25.11
N GLY A 146 13.70 21.62 -23.82
CA GLY A 146 13.41 22.85 -23.09
C GLY A 146 11.93 23.01 -22.69
N LYS A 147 11.09 22.02 -22.90
CA LYS A 147 9.67 22.07 -22.55
C LYS A 147 9.37 21.42 -21.22
N VAL A 148 8.17 21.69 -20.70
CA VAL A 148 7.54 20.97 -19.59
C VAL A 148 6.59 19.95 -20.20
N VAL A 149 6.88 18.68 -20.05
CA VAL A 149 6.01 17.60 -20.56
C VAL A 149 4.87 17.35 -19.58
N PHE A 150 3.63 17.45 -20.09
CA PHE A 150 2.43 17.14 -19.33
C PHE A 150 1.86 15.79 -19.76
N PHE A 151 2.06 14.75 -18.93
CA PHE A 151 1.44 13.45 -19.14
C PHE A 151 0.00 13.49 -18.64
N ASN A 152 -0.96 13.36 -19.56
CA ASN A 152 -2.39 13.50 -19.26
C ASN A 152 -3.20 12.25 -19.66
N ARG A 153 -2.74 11.06 -19.28
CA ARG A 153 -3.50 9.82 -19.42
C ARG A 153 -4.27 9.55 -18.13
N PRO A 154 -5.62 9.56 -18.16
CA PRO A 154 -6.43 9.20 -17.00
C PRO A 154 -6.39 7.69 -16.74
N MET A 155 -6.77 7.26 -15.53
CA MET A 155 -7.19 5.89 -15.27
C MET A 155 -8.36 5.53 -16.20
N ASP A 156 -8.38 4.28 -16.72
CA ASP A 156 -9.47 3.84 -17.61
C ASP A 156 -10.77 3.60 -16.81
N PRO A 157 -11.81 4.44 -16.97
CA PRO A 157 -13.06 4.33 -16.21
C PRO A 157 -13.92 3.12 -16.59
N LYS A 158 -13.56 2.37 -17.63
CA LYS A 158 -14.26 1.16 -18.04
C LYS A 158 -13.82 -0.07 -17.23
N LEU A 159 -12.69 0.01 -16.54
CA LEU A 159 -12.18 -1.09 -15.74
C LEU A 159 -12.84 -1.08 -14.36
N ILE A 160 -13.57 -2.16 -14.04
CA ILE A 160 -14.25 -2.33 -12.75
C ILE A 160 -13.21 -2.43 -11.62
N SER A 161 -12.10 -3.11 -11.85
CA SER A 161 -10.96 -3.13 -10.91
C SER A 161 -10.21 -1.80 -10.98
N THR A 162 -10.30 -1.02 -9.91
CA THR A 162 -9.61 0.27 -9.81
C THR A 162 -8.09 0.10 -9.79
N PHE A 163 -7.56 -0.99 -9.22
CA PHE A 163 -6.14 -1.34 -9.30
C PHE A 163 -5.69 -1.66 -10.73
N SER A 164 -6.54 -2.30 -11.55
CA SER A 164 -6.24 -2.49 -12.97
C SER A 164 -6.26 -1.17 -13.75
N ALA A 165 -7.18 -0.27 -13.40
CA ALA A 165 -7.24 1.06 -13.98
C ALA A 165 -5.99 1.90 -13.62
N TYR A 166 -5.54 1.83 -12.36
CA TYR A 166 -4.29 2.43 -11.91
C TYR A 166 -3.08 1.84 -12.64
N GLY A 167 -2.95 0.53 -12.70
CA GLY A 167 -1.87 -0.16 -13.40
C GLY A 167 -1.79 0.20 -14.89
N SER A 168 -2.91 0.59 -15.52
CA SER A 168 -2.95 1.01 -16.93
C SER A 168 -2.30 2.37 -17.21
N CYS A 169 -1.99 3.16 -16.17
CA CYS A 169 -1.44 4.52 -16.34
C CYS A 169 -0.27 4.88 -15.40
N VAL A 170 0.11 4.00 -14.47
CA VAL A 170 1.15 4.28 -13.47
C VAL A 170 2.56 4.47 -14.06
N ASP A 171 2.83 3.92 -15.24
CA ASP A 171 4.10 4.08 -15.96
C ASP A 171 4.45 5.54 -16.21
N GLN A 172 3.46 6.40 -16.51
CA GLN A 172 3.69 7.84 -16.70
C GLN A 172 4.23 8.53 -15.43
N ARG A 173 3.85 8.03 -14.22
CA ARG A 173 4.41 8.53 -12.96
C ARG A 173 5.82 8.00 -12.75
N TYR A 174 6.00 6.70 -12.87
CA TYR A 174 7.26 6.06 -12.50
C TYR A 174 8.39 6.40 -13.47
N ALA A 175 8.17 6.33 -14.79
CA ALA A 175 9.19 6.51 -15.80
C ALA A 175 9.10 7.83 -16.58
N GLY A 176 8.00 8.58 -16.45
CA GLY A 176 7.74 9.78 -17.29
C GLY A 176 8.83 10.83 -17.21
N ALA A 177 9.41 11.09 -16.02
CA ALA A 177 10.47 12.07 -15.86
C ALA A 177 11.77 11.64 -16.57
N THR A 178 12.14 10.37 -16.45
CA THR A 178 13.31 9.81 -17.13
C THR A 178 13.16 9.87 -18.65
N GLU A 179 12.02 9.42 -19.18
CA GLU A 179 11.78 9.40 -20.62
C GLU A 179 11.71 10.82 -21.21
N ALA A 180 11.09 11.75 -20.51
CA ALA A 180 11.07 13.15 -20.92
C ALA A 180 12.46 13.81 -20.88
N SER A 181 13.25 13.49 -19.85
CA SER A 181 14.65 13.98 -19.72
C SER A 181 15.54 13.50 -20.84
N LYS A 182 15.45 12.23 -21.26
CA LYS A 182 16.19 11.67 -22.41
C LYS A 182 15.98 12.50 -23.69
N LYS A 183 14.82 13.15 -23.84
CA LYS A 183 14.48 14.02 -24.98
C LYS A 183 14.78 15.51 -24.71
N GLY A 184 15.36 15.84 -23.55
CA GLY A 184 15.75 17.19 -23.17
C GLY A 184 14.63 18.06 -22.60
N ALA A 185 13.56 17.48 -22.09
CA ALA A 185 12.58 18.20 -21.27
C ALA A 185 13.22 18.74 -20.00
N ILE A 186 12.67 19.83 -19.43
CA ILE A 186 13.19 20.47 -18.22
C ILE A 186 12.40 20.16 -16.96
N ALA A 187 11.19 19.66 -17.09
CA ALA A 187 10.32 19.17 -16.00
C ALA A 187 9.18 18.33 -16.56
N VAL A 188 8.51 17.59 -15.67
CA VAL A 188 7.26 16.92 -15.99
C VAL A 188 6.15 17.30 -15.02
N VAL A 189 4.92 17.30 -15.54
CA VAL A 189 3.67 17.38 -14.79
C VAL A 189 2.85 16.16 -15.16
N ILE A 190 2.26 15.47 -14.19
CA ILE A 190 1.54 14.22 -14.41
C ILE A 190 0.13 14.36 -13.85
N ARG A 191 -0.87 14.00 -14.62
CA ARG A 191 -2.24 13.87 -14.13
C ARG A 191 -2.28 12.90 -12.97
N SER A 192 -2.89 13.28 -11.87
CA SER A 192 -3.13 12.40 -10.72
C SER A 192 -3.96 11.18 -11.12
N MET A 193 -3.60 10.03 -10.55
CA MET A 193 -4.22 8.74 -10.84
C MET A 193 -5.40 8.51 -9.91
N ASN A 194 -6.53 9.07 -10.30
CA ASN A 194 -7.82 8.97 -9.62
C ASN A 194 -8.94 8.91 -10.67
N LEU A 195 -10.02 8.19 -10.36
CA LEU A 195 -11.23 8.15 -11.20
C LEU A 195 -12.18 9.32 -10.90
N ARG A 196 -12.05 9.96 -9.73
CA ARG A 196 -12.77 11.21 -9.40
C ARG A 196 -12.14 12.41 -10.07
N ASN A 197 -12.98 13.42 -10.33
CA ASN A 197 -12.52 14.77 -10.58
C ASN A 197 -12.53 15.53 -9.25
N ASP A 198 -11.35 15.78 -8.71
CA ASP A 198 -11.15 16.50 -7.44
C ASP A 198 -9.92 17.40 -7.50
N ASP A 199 -9.63 18.00 -6.36
CA ASP A 199 -8.58 18.99 -6.19
C ASP A 199 -7.36 18.44 -5.44
N PHE A 200 -7.28 17.13 -5.24
CA PHE A 200 -6.17 16.47 -4.55
C PHE A 200 -5.13 15.95 -5.54
N PRO A 201 -3.90 16.50 -5.57
CA PRO A 201 -2.81 15.90 -6.32
C PRO A 201 -2.32 14.62 -5.62
N HIS A 202 -2.08 13.57 -6.41
CA HIS A 202 -1.60 12.28 -5.92
C HIS A 202 -0.11 12.13 -6.20
N THR A 203 0.70 12.08 -5.15
CA THR A 203 2.14 11.81 -5.24
C THR A 203 2.43 10.34 -5.56
N GLY A 204 3.57 9.86 -5.23
CA GLY A 204 4.02 8.46 -5.33
C GLY A 204 5.43 8.38 -5.87
N SER A 205 6.05 7.22 -5.70
CA SER A 205 7.44 7.01 -6.09
C SER A 205 7.64 7.14 -7.60
N MET A 206 8.81 7.65 -7.96
CA MET A 206 9.34 7.69 -9.32
C MET A 206 10.81 7.27 -9.31
N GLY A 207 11.30 6.79 -10.45
CA GLY A 207 12.69 6.43 -10.62
C GLY A 207 13.41 7.36 -11.59
N TYR A 208 14.68 7.68 -11.28
CA TYR A 208 15.63 8.22 -12.26
C TYR A 208 16.56 7.10 -12.71
N GLU A 209 16.90 7.11 -13.99
CA GLU A 209 17.85 6.16 -14.57
C GLU A 209 19.26 6.72 -14.47
N GLU A 210 20.23 5.88 -14.14
CA GLU A 210 21.63 6.27 -14.07
C GLU A 210 22.13 6.81 -15.43
N GLY A 211 22.81 7.94 -15.41
CA GLY A 211 23.31 8.61 -16.62
C GLY A 211 22.29 9.49 -17.34
N VAL A 212 21.05 9.58 -16.83
CA VAL A 212 20.02 10.51 -17.33
C VAL A 212 19.86 11.68 -16.35
N ASP A 213 19.79 12.91 -16.84
CA ASP A 213 19.61 14.07 -16.00
C ASP A 213 18.30 14.00 -15.22
N SER A 214 18.37 14.22 -13.91
CA SER A 214 17.19 14.30 -13.07
C SER A 214 16.47 15.63 -13.27
N ILE A 215 15.18 15.61 -13.65
CA ILE A 215 14.35 16.80 -13.85
C ILE A 215 13.19 16.82 -12.85
N PRO A 216 12.73 18.02 -12.38
CA PRO A 216 11.63 18.11 -11.44
C PRO A 216 10.34 17.49 -11.99
N ALA A 217 9.62 16.77 -11.12
CA ALA A 217 8.42 16.03 -11.46
C ALA A 217 7.30 16.32 -10.46
N PHE A 218 6.09 16.58 -10.97
CA PHE A 218 4.92 17.00 -10.19
C PHE A 218 3.68 16.20 -10.61
N ALA A 219 2.87 15.81 -9.65
CA ALA A 219 1.48 15.45 -9.90
C ALA A 219 0.59 16.71 -9.86
N VAL A 220 -0.42 16.77 -10.72
CA VAL A 220 -1.46 17.81 -10.72
C VAL A 220 -2.82 17.17 -10.45
N SER A 221 -3.70 17.83 -9.70
CA SER A 221 -5.05 17.32 -9.43
C SER A 221 -5.83 17.03 -10.72
N THR A 222 -6.82 16.15 -10.67
CA THR A 222 -7.60 15.78 -11.86
C THR A 222 -8.41 16.95 -12.43
N ASN A 223 -8.94 17.84 -11.57
CA ASN A 223 -9.60 19.07 -12.00
C ASN A 223 -8.62 20.00 -12.73
N ASP A 224 -7.46 20.24 -12.13
CA ASP A 224 -6.47 21.13 -12.74
C ASP A 224 -5.79 20.52 -13.96
N ALA A 225 -5.70 19.19 -14.06
CA ALA A 225 -5.25 18.51 -15.28
C ALA A 225 -6.21 18.76 -16.46
N ASN A 226 -7.53 18.69 -16.21
CA ASN A 226 -8.54 19.03 -17.21
C ASN A 226 -8.43 20.50 -17.62
N TYR A 227 -8.29 21.40 -16.64
CA TYR A 227 -8.17 22.83 -16.87
C TYR A 227 -6.87 23.19 -17.63
N LEU A 228 -5.75 22.57 -17.26
CA LEU A 228 -4.47 22.74 -17.97
C LEU A 228 -4.56 22.26 -19.42
N SER A 229 -5.13 21.07 -19.66
CA SER A 229 -5.32 20.54 -21.02
C SER A 229 -6.16 21.45 -21.91
N GLU A 230 -7.23 22.03 -21.36
CA GLU A 230 -8.06 23.02 -22.11
C GLU A 230 -7.24 24.27 -22.47
N ASN A 231 -6.45 24.79 -21.51
CA ASN A 231 -5.63 25.98 -21.76
C ASN A 231 -4.51 25.71 -22.77
N ILE A 232 -3.85 24.53 -22.75
CA ILE A 232 -2.83 24.16 -23.75
C ILE A 232 -3.43 24.11 -25.14
N LYS A 233 -4.67 23.61 -25.31
CA LYS A 233 -5.36 23.58 -26.61
C LYS A 233 -5.69 25.00 -27.14
N ASN A 234 -6.05 25.91 -26.25
CA ASN A 234 -6.44 27.27 -26.58
C ASN A 234 -5.23 28.21 -26.77
N HIS A 235 -4.10 27.92 -26.15
CA HIS A 235 -2.89 28.74 -26.15
C HIS A 235 -1.67 27.88 -26.53
N LYS A 236 -1.31 27.82 -27.79
CA LYS A 236 -0.25 26.96 -28.34
C LYS A 236 1.13 27.13 -27.68
N GLU A 237 1.39 28.28 -27.06
CA GLU A 237 2.67 28.61 -26.40
C GLU A 237 2.51 28.80 -24.89
N LEU A 238 1.56 28.10 -24.26
CA LEU A 238 1.33 28.21 -22.83
C LEU A 238 2.60 27.88 -22.05
N GLU A 239 3.12 28.84 -21.29
CA GLU A 239 4.30 28.64 -20.41
C GLU A 239 3.88 28.30 -18.99
N LEU A 240 4.43 27.24 -18.43
CA LEU A 240 4.33 26.90 -17.01
C LEU A 240 5.52 27.47 -16.24
N SER A 241 5.25 27.96 -15.04
CA SER A 241 6.24 28.34 -14.03
C SER A 241 6.16 27.34 -12.88
N LEU A 242 7.27 26.63 -12.57
CA LEU A 242 7.30 25.54 -11.62
C LEU A 242 8.37 25.80 -10.55
N LYS A 243 8.07 25.44 -9.30
CA LYS A 243 9.00 25.54 -8.17
C LYS A 243 8.79 24.38 -7.21
N SER A 244 9.89 23.69 -6.86
CA SER A 244 9.98 22.68 -5.82
C SER A 244 11.23 22.87 -4.97
N HIS A 245 11.25 22.20 -3.82
CA HIS A 245 12.34 22.28 -2.84
C HIS A 245 12.86 20.89 -2.42
N CYS A 246 12.47 19.87 -3.17
CA CYS A 246 12.78 18.48 -2.87
C CYS A 246 14.30 18.26 -2.73
N LYS A 247 14.67 17.40 -1.81
CA LYS A 247 16.07 17.08 -1.55
C LYS A 247 16.23 15.64 -1.09
N THR A 248 17.18 14.95 -1.68
CA THR A 248 17.63 13.64 -1.22
C THR A 248 18.83 13.81 -0.29
N TYR A 249 18.83 13.09 0.79
CA TYR A 249 19.89 13.03 1.80
C TYR A 249 20.52 11.63 1.78
N PRO A 250 21.65 11.42 2.50
CA PRO A 250 22.17 10.07 2.73
C PRO A 250 21.12 9.17 3.39
N ASP A 251 21.12 7.90 3.02
CA ASP A 251 20.26 6.88 3.60
C ASP A 251 20.37 6.85 5.12
N LYS A 252 19.27 6.47 5.78
CA LYS A 252 19.17 6.35 7.24
C LYS A 252 18.93 4.91 7.67
N ILE A 253 19.31 4.61 8.90
CA ILE A 253 18.88 3.39 9.60
C ILE A 253 17.44 3.59 10.07
N SER A 254 16.60 2.58 9.82
CA SER A 254 15.24 2.44 10.32
C SER A 254 14.97 0.97 10.66
N TYR A 255 13.72 0.59 10.95
CA TYR A 255 13.41 -0.74 11.46
C TYR A 255 12.05 -1.24 10.99
N ASN A 256 11.98 -2.54 10.63
CA ASN A 256 10.74 -3.28 10.74
C ASN A 256 10.44 -3.55 12.22
N VAL A 257 9.16 -3.48 12.61
CA VAL A 257 8.72 -3.84 13.96
C VAL A 257 8.06 -5.20 13.94
N ILE A 258 8.56 -6.15 14.74
CA ILE A 258 8.14 -7.53 14.68
C ILE A 258 7.64 -7.99 16.04
N GLY A 259 6.47 -8.66 16.05
CA GLY A 259 5.87 -9.28 17.22
C GLY A 259 5.44 -10.72 16.93
N GLU A 260 5.55 -11.61 17.92
CA GLU A 260 5.27 -13.04 17.76
C GLU A 260 4.41 -13.61 18.88
N ILE A 261 3.46 -14.46 18.49
CA ILE A 261 2.84 -15.48 19.34
C ILE A 261 3.45 -16.81 18.95
N LYS A 262 4.21 -17.42 19.87
CA LYS A 262 4.95 -18.64 19.60
C LYS A 262 4.03 -19.85 19.43
N GLY A 263 4.30 -20.64 18.40
CA GLY A 263 3.57 -21.86 18.12
C GLY A 263 3.75 -22.94 19.18
N SER A 264 2.66 -23.60 19.53
CA SER A 264 2.64 -24.65 20.54
C SER A 264 3.17 -26.02 20.05
N GLU A 265 3.05 -26.29 18.74
CA GLU A 265 3.47 -27.55 18.12
C GLU A 265 4.65 -27.34 17.16
N TYR A 266 4.63 -26.24 16.38
CA TYR A 266 5.62 -25.94 15.34
C TYR A 266 6.22 -24.53 15.53
N PRO A 267 6.99 -24.29 16.60
CA PRO A 267 7.48 -22.96 16.96
C PRO A 267 8.49 -22.35 15.98
N ASN A 268 9.05 -23.14 15.06
CA ASN A 268 10.00 -22.69 14.05
C ASN A 268 9.39 -22.62 12.63
N GLU A 269 8.08 -22.72 12.52
CA GLU A 269 7.32 -22.57 11.28
C GLU A 269 6.41 -21.35 11.42
N TYR A 270 6.45 -20.44 10.44
CA TYR A 270 5.89 -19.11 10.57
C TYR A 270 4.68 -18.91 9.66
N ILE A 271 3.63 -18.34 10.23
CA ILE A 271 2.52 -17.70 9.52
C ILE A 271 2.70 -16.20 9.74
N THR A 272 3.02 -15.46 8.68
CA THR A 272 3.31 -14.02 8.77
C THR A 272 2.09 -13.20 8.43
N VAL A 273 1.88 -12.09 9.12
CA VAL A 273 0.85 -11.08 8.81
C VAL A 273 1.47 -9.69 8.92
N GLY A 274 1.12 -8.76 8.01
CA GLY A 274 1.71 -7.44 8.04
C GLY A 274 1.01 -6.41 7.16
N GLY A 275 1.57 -5.21 7.23
CA GLY A 275 1.29 -4.05 6.41
C GLY A 275 2.44 -3.07 6.56
N HIS A 276 2.52 -2.02 5.72
CA HIS A 276 3.65 -1.11 5.80
C HIS A 276 3.41 0.06 6.77
N LEU A 277 4.43 0.34 7.56
CA LEU A 277 4.37 1.33 8.64
C LEU A 277 4.55 2.76 8.15
N ASP A 278 5.33 2.96 7.10
CA ASP A 278 5.51 4.28 6.49
C ASP A 278 4.28 4.72 5.70
N SER A 279 4.26 5.96 5.29
CA SER A 279 3.28 6.56 4.40
C SER A 279 3.92 7.71 3.66
N TRP A 280 3.26 8.23 2.61
CA TRP A 280 3.70 9.48 2.00
C TRP A 280 3.67 10.63 3.01
N ASP A 281 4.49 11.66 2.72
CA ASP A 281 4.68 12.87 3.52
C ASP A 281 3.55 13.91 3.34
N ILE A 282 2.45 13.51 2.71
CA ILE A 282 1.22 14.28 2.55
C ILE A 282 0.04 13.41 3.02
N GLY A 283 -1.01 14.05 3.53
CA GLY A 283 -2.09 13.30 4.19
C GLY A 283 -1.68 12.79 5.58
N GLU A 284 -2.28 11.72 6.02
CA GLU A 284 -2.03 11.07 7.32
C GLU A 284 -1.70 9.58 7.15
N GLY A 285 -1.75 9.06 5.92
CA GLY A 285 -1.53 7.65 5.63
C GLY A 285 -2.51 6.75 6.36
N ALA A 286 -3.81 7.09 6.30
CA ALA A 286 -4.85 6.38 7.03
C ALA A 286 -5.31 5.11 6.32
N GLN A 287 -5.51 5.20 5.00
CA GLN A 287 -5.86 4.06 4.14
C GLN A 287 -4.60 3.38 3.59
N ASP A 288 -3.52 4.14 3.43
CA ASP A 288 -2.25 3.72 2.82
C ASP A 288 -1.07 4.03 3.77
N ASP A 289 -0.63 3.13 4.66
CA ASP A 289 -1.26 1.85 5.00
C ASP A 289 -1.55 1.75 6.51
N GLY A 290 -1.93 2.85 7.16
CA GLY A 290 -2.33 2.83 8.57
C GLY A 290 -3.41 1.78 8.86
N ALA A 291 -4.34 1.58 7.92
CA ALA A 291 -5.40 0.59 8.04
C ALA A 291 -4.84 -0.84 8.12
N GLY A 292 -3.94 -1.23 7.24
CA GLY A 292 -3.32 -2.56 7.26
C GLY A 292 -2.42 -2.79 8.45
N VAL A 293 -1.67 -1.74 8.86
CA VAL A 293 -0.88 -1.75 10.09
C VAL A 293 -1.73 -2.15 11.29
N VAL A 294 -2.83 -1.43 11.54
CA VAL A 294 -3.65 -1.69 12.74
C VAL A 294 -4.49 -2.95 12.62
N GLN A 295 -4.90 -3.36 11.41
CA GLN A 295 -5.53 -4.65 11.18
C GLN A 295 -4.59 -5.80 11.51
N SER A 296 -3.31 -5.69 11.16
CA SER A 296 -2.29 -6.69 11.45
C SER A 296 -1.96 -6.78 12.94
N ILE A 297 -1.89 -5.65 13.65
CA ILE A 297 -1.78 -5.61 15.12
C ILE A 297 -2.99 -6.29 15.77
N GLU A 298 -4.19 -6.00 15.26
CA GLU A 298 -5.45 -6.52 15.81
C GLU A 298 -5.56 -8.05 15.64
N VAL A 299 -4.93 -8.65 14.63
CA VAL A 299 -4.85 -10.11 14.51
C VAL A 299 -4.24 -10.74 15.76
N LEU A 300 -3.08 -10.23 16.22
CA LEU A 300 -2.43 -10.76 17.41
C LEU A 300 -3.22 -10.43 18.68
N HIS A 301 -3.80 -9.24 18.76
CA HIS A 301 -4.66 -8.83 19.86
C HIS A 301 -5.86 -9.78 20.03
N LEU A 302 -6.59 -10.06 18.95
CA LEU A 302 -7.74 -10.97 18.98
C LEU A 302 -7.35 -12.41 19.37
N LEU A 303 -6.24 -12.93 18.83
CA LEU A 303 -5.73 -14.26 19.20
C LEU A 303 -5.42 -14.33 20.69
N LYS A 304 -4.79 -13.32 21.27
CA LYS A 304 -4.47 -13.22 22.70
C LYS A 304 -5.73 -13.08 23.55
N MET A 305 -6.64 -12.17 23.20
CA MET A 305 -7.88 -11.96 23.97
C MET A 305 -8.77 -13.20 24.03
N MET A 306 -8.79 -14.00 22.98
CA MET A 306 -9.59 -15.21 22.89
C MET A 306 -8.87 -16.46 23.44
N ASP A 307 -7.64 -16.32 23.93
CA ASP A 307 -6.75 -17.42 24.35
C ASP A 307 -6.61 -18.51 23.26
N LEU A 308 -6.62 -18.09 21.99
CA LEU A 308 -6.36 -18.98 20.87
C LEU A 308 -4.87 -19.23 20.76
N LYS A 309 -4.48 -20.49 21.07
CA LYS A 309 -3.07 -20.91 21.03
C LYS A 309 -2.76 -21.48 19.66
N PRO A 310 -1.97 -20.77 18.83
CA PRO A 310 -1.64 -21.26 17.51
C PRO A 310 -0.70 -22.49 17.60
N LYS A 311 -0.76 -23.35 16.60
CA LYS A 311 0.17 -24.48 16.44
C LYS A 311 1.51 -23.99 15.88
N HIS A 312 1.47 -23.09 14.90
CA HIS A 312 2.63 -22.45 14.27
C HIS A 312 2.84 -21.07 14.88
N THR A 313 4.04 -20.54 14.78
CA THR A 313 4.30 -19.17 15.23
C THR A 313 3.60 -18.16 14.31
N ILE A 314 2.72 -17.34 14.92
CA ILE A 314 2.11 -16.20 14.20
C ILE A 314 3.04 -15.01 14.41
N ARG A 315 3.63 -14.55 13.33
CA ARG A 315 4.54 -13.40 13.31
C ARG A 315 3.87 -12.22 12.62
N MET A 316 3.75 -11.11 13.32
CA MET A 316 3.33 -9.84 12.74
C MET A 316 4.54 -8.97 12.42
N VAL A 317 4.52 -8.34 11.25
CA VAL A 317 5.57 -7.45 10.77
C VAL A 317 4.94 -6.13 10.32
N LEU A 318 5.38 -5.03 10.93
CA LEU A 318 5.16 -3.69 10.39
C LEU A 318 6.37 -3.36 9.52
N PHE A 319 6.20 -3.43 8.23
CA PHE A 319 7.25 -3.19 7.25
C PHE A 319 7.54 -1.71 7.14
N MET A 320 8.80 -1.33 7.00
CA MET A 320 9.21 0.06 6.81
C MET A 320 9.74 0.26 5.40
N ASN A 321 9.37 1.38 4.76
CA ASN A 321 9.85 1.79 3.46
C ASN A 321 9.23 1.03 2.27
N GLU A 322 7.95 0.75 2.29
CA GLU A 322 7.23 0.29 1.10
C GLU A 322 7.19 1.39 0.05
N GLU A 323 6.76 2.59 0.43
CA GLU A 323 6.38 3.73 -0.42
C GLU A 323 7.47 4.18 -1.40
N ASN A 324 8.73 4.10 -1.00
CA ASN A 324 9.82 4.59 -1.82
C ASN A 324 11.07 3.71 -1.81
N GLY A 325 10.91 2.38 -1.67
CA GLY A 325 12.08 1.51 -1.74
C GLY A 325 11.90 0.04 -1.43
N ASN A 326 10.83 -0.36 -0.75
CA ASN A 326 10.53 -1.73 -0.31
C ASN A 326 11.70 -2.39 0.48
N ARG A 327 12.48 -1.57 1.22
CA ARG A 327 13.66 -2.07 1.96
C ARG A 327 13.25 -2.97 3.13
N GLY A 328 12.08 -2.72 3.73
CA GLY A 328 11.53 -3.54 4.80
C GLY A 328 11.22 -4.95 4.36
N GLY A 329 10.44 -5.10 3.29
CA GLY A 329 10.09 -6.41 2.73
C GLY A 329 11.30 -7.18 2.21
N LEU A 330 12.20 -6.49 1.48
CA LEU A 330 13.46 -7.09 0.99
C LEU A 330 14.35 -7.56 2.15
N GLY A 331 14.62 -6.70 3.14
CA GLY A 331 15.46 -7.03 4.28
C GLY A 331 14.85 -8.14 5.15
N TYR A 332 13.52 -8.18 5.26
CA TYR A 332 12.83 -9.27 5.94
C TYR A 332 13.06 -10.62 5.24
N ALA A 333 12.87 -10.68 3.94
CA ALA A 333 13.07 -11.88 3.14
C ALA A 333 14.54 -12.34 3.12
N GLU A 334 15.49 -11.42 3.02
CA GLU A 334 16.93 -11.70 3.09
C GLU A 334 17.31 -12.35 4.43
N ARG A 335 16.79 -11.79 5.53
CA ARG A 335 17.00 -12.36 6.86
C ARG A 335 16.39 -13.75 6.97
N ALA A 336 15.13 -13.91 6.58
CA ALA A 336 14.44 -15.21 6.61
C ALA A 336 15.22 -16.29 5.84
N ALA A 337 15.75 -15.95 4.66
CA ALA A 337 16.58 -16.85 3.87
C ALA A 337 17.92 -17.20 4.56
N SER A 338 18.59 -16.19 5.16
CA SER A 338 19.87 -16.37 5.84
C SER A 338 19.73 -17.25 7.09
N GLU A 339 18.64 -17.08 7.84
CA GLU A 339 18.31 -17.86 9.05
C GLU A 339 17.62 -19.20 8.71
N LYS A 340 17.32 -19.45 7.43
CA LYS A 340 16.62 -20.63 6.92
C LYS A 340 15.25 -20.82 7.60
N GLU A 341 14.56 -19.73 7.82
CA GLU A 341 13.22 -19.73 8.40
C GLU A 341 12.24 -20.45 7.46
N LYS A 342 11.31 -21.20 8.04
CA LYS A 342 10.26 -21.88 7.29
C LYS A 342 8.97 -21.07 7.37
N HIS A 343 8.70 -20.27 6.36
CA HIS A 343 7.43 -19.60 6.20
C HIS A 343 6.44 -20.52 5.48
N LEU A 344 5.24 -20.63 6.02
CA LEU A 344 4.14 -21.39 5.43
C LEU A 344 3.26 -20.49 4.58
N MET A 345 2.98 -19.30 5.12
CA MET A 345 2.12 -18.30 4.50
C MET A 345 2.54 -16.91 4.97
N ALA A 346 2.30 -15.91 4.11
CA ALA A 346 2.31 -14.52 4.51
C ALA A 346 1.04 -13.81 4.00
N LEU A 347 0.42 -13.01 4.88
CA LEU A 347 -0.78 -12.24 4.60
C LEU A 347 -0.47 -10.75 4.76
N GLU A 348 -0.84 -9.95 3.77
CA GLU A 348 -0.69 -8.50 3.79
C GLU A 348 -2.03 -7.81 3.60
N SER A 349 -2.23 -6.71 4.33
CA SER A 349 -3.31 -5.77 4.11
C SER A 349 -2.70 -4.43 3.70
N ASP A 350 -2.86 -4.08 2.42
CA ASP A 350 -2.34 -2.84 1.81
C ASP A 350 -3.26 -2.42 0.65
N ARG A 351 -4.56 -2.27 0.97
CA ARG A 351 -5.59 -1.81 0.01
C ARG A 351 -6.68 -1.01 0.72
N GLY A 352 -6.34 -0.43 1.87
CA GLY A 352 -7.22 0.37 2.70
C GLY A 352 -8.15 -0.42 3.62
N GLY A 353 -8.71 0.30 4.59
CA GLY A 353 -9.62 -0.22 5.62
C GLY A 353 -11.08 -0.26 5.19
N PHE A 354 -11.37 -0.52 3.90
CA PHE A 354 -12.74 -0.64 3.38
C PHE A 354 -13.35 -2.02 3.66
N SER A 355 -14.67 -2.16 3.40
CA SER A 355 -15.37 -3.42 3.63
C SER A 355 -14.65 -4.59 2.95
N PRO A 356 -14.23 -5.63 3.70
CA PRO A 356 -13.55 -6.77 3.11
C PRO A 356 -14.48 -7.54 2.16
N ARG A 357 -13.94 -7.99 1.02
CA ARG A 357 -14.67 -8.75 -0.01
C ARG A 357 -14.08 -10.12 -0.26
N GLY A 358 -12.81 -10.34 0.09
CA GLY A 358 -12.15 -11.60 -0.15
C GLY A 358 -10.65 -11.57 0.10
N PHE A 359 -9.98 -12.53 -0.54
CA PHE A 359 -8.54 -12.68 -0.50
C PHE A 359 -7.99 -12.95 -1.90
N SER A 360 -6.87 -12.31 -2.24
CA SER A 360 -6.09 -12.64 -3.43
C SER A 360 -4.94 -13.57 -3.03
N ILE A 361 -4.81 -14.68 -3.72
CA ILE A 361 -3.87 -15.75 -3.43
C ILE A 361 -2.77 -15.76 -4.51
N ASN A 362 -1.53 -15.56 -4.11
CA ASN A 362 -0.35 -15.72 -4.95
C ASN A 362 0.39 -16.99 -4.51
N GLY A 363 -0.10 -18.12 -4.98
CA GLY A 363 0.35 -19.45 -4.62
C GLY A 363 0.04 -20.45 -5.72
N THR A 364 -0.17 -21.72 -5.37
CA THR A 364 -0.56 -22.78 -6.29
C THR A 364 -2.07 -22.93 -6.41
N GLU A 365 -2.56 -23.48 -7.52
CA GLU A 365 -3.98 -23.84 -7.70
C GLU A 365 -4.48 -24.78 -6.60
N LYS A 366 -3.62 -25.63 -6.07
CA LYS A 366 -3.95 -26.51 -4.94
C LYS A 366 -4.24 -25.68 -3.69
N GLN A 367 -3.39 -24.72 -3.33
CA GLN A 367 -3.57 -23.83 -2.19
C GLN A 367 -4.86 -23.00 -2.33
N LEU A 368 -5.12 -22.43 -3.52
CA LEU A 368 -6.38 -21.73 -3.79
C LEU A 368 -7.58 -22.65 -3.58
N SER A 369 -7.55 -23.87 -4.11
CA SER A 369 -8.65 -24.84 -3.97
C SER A 369 -8.93 -25.18 -2.51
N GLU A 370 -7.87 -25.39 -1.73
CA GLU A 370 -7.98 -25.72 -0.30
C GLU A 370 -8.54 -24.55 0.51
N ILE A 371 -8.00 -23.35 0.34
CA ILE A 371 -8.50 -22.13 1.00
C ILE A 371 -9.97 -21.86 0.59
N SER A 372 -10.33 -22.12 -0.66
CA SER A 372 -11.70 -21.91 -1.16
C SER A 372 -12.72 -22.87 -0.53
N THR A 373 -12.31 -23.98 0.09
CA THR A 373 -13.21 -24.86 0.82
C THR A 373 -13.84 -24.18 2.03
N TRP A 374 -13.20 -23.15 2.57
CA TRP A 374 -13.68 -22.37 3.71
C TRP A 374 -14.64 -21.23 3.32
N LYS A 375 -14.89 -21.02 2.04
CA LYS A 375 -15.70 -19.89 1.54
C LYS A 375 -17.04 -19.76 2.25
N SER A 376 -17.74 -20.87 2.48
CA SER A 376 -19.03 -20.88 3.18
C SER A 376 -18.98 -20.35 4.62
N LEU A 377 -17.83 -20.46 5.30
CA LEU A 377 -17.61 -19.89 6.64
C LEU A 377 -17.48 -18.36 6.60
N PHE A 378 -17.05 -17.80 5.47
CA PHE A 378 -16.81 -16.36 5.30
C PHE A 378 -17.99 -15.62 4.66
N GLU A 379 -18.86 -16.30 3.90
CA GLU A 379 -20.00 -15.69 3.22
C GLU A 379 -20.94 -14.89 4.14
N PRO A 380 -21.23 -15.33 5.41
CA PRO A 380 -22.05 -14.56 6.33
C PRO A 380 -21.47 -13.18 6.68
N TYR A 381 -20.17 -12.97 6.46
CA TYR A 381 -19.44 -11.74 6.76
C TYR A 381 -19.13 -10.88 5.51
N GLY A 382 -19.71 -11.24 4.35
CA GLY A 382 -19.58 -10.47 3.11
C GLY A 382 -18.31 -10.77 2.31
N ILE A 383 -17.60 -11.84 2.65
CA ILE A 383 -16.39 -12.28 1.95
C ILE A 383 -16.76 -13.38 0.94
N HIS A 384 -16.60 -13.07 -0.33
CA HIS A 384 -17.06 -13.92 -1.44
C HIS A 384 -15.95 -14.28 -2.42
N GLU A 385 -14.85 -13.50 -2.44
CA GLU A 385 -13.80 -13.62 -3.45
C GLU A 385 -12.59 -14.36 -2.89
N PHE A 386 -12.32 -15.53 -3.45
CA PHE A 386 -11.07 -16.26 -3.26
C PHE A 386 -10.53 -16.51 -4.66
N LYS A 387 -9.47 -15.80 -5.06
CA LYS A 387 -8.99 -15.81 -6.44
C LYS A 387 -7.48 -15.67 -6.51
N MET A 388 -6.89 -16.26 -7.56
CA MET A 388 -5.49 -16.01 -7.88
C MET A 388 -5.26 -14.53 -8.14
N GLY A 389 -4.15 -13.99 -7.60
CA GLY A 389 -3.81 -12.57 -7.78
C GLY A 389 -2.57 -12.16 -7.02
N PHE A 390 -2.17 -10.91 -7.20
CA PHE A 390 -1.08 -10.31 -6.44
C PHE A 390 -1.48 -10.18 -4.97
N ALA A 391 -0.60 -10.54 -4.05
CA ALA A 391 -0.89 -10.55 -2.62
C ALA A 391 -0.55 -9.22 -1.94
N GLY A 392 0.69 -8.77 -2.03
CA GLY A 392 1.19 -7.53 -1.43
C GLY A 392 2.64 -7.29 -1.81
N VAL A 393 3.10 -6.06 -1.64
CA VAL A 393 4.46 -5.63 -2.05
C VAL A 393 5.49 -6.11 -1.05
N ASP A 394 5.22 -5.96 0.25
CA ASP A 394 6.19 -6.25 1.31
C ASP A 394 6.45 -7.75 1.50
N ILE A 395 5.40 -8.56 1.31
CA ILE A 395 5.54 -10.03 1.42
C ILE A 395 6.01 -10.69 0.13
N ASN A 396 5.93 -9.99 -1.01
CA ASN A 396 6.31 -10.57 -2.31
C ASN A 396 7.77 -11.07 -2.38
N PRO A 397 8.76 -10.45 -1.71
CA PRO A 397 10.13 -10.98 -1.66
C PRO A 397 10.28 -12.36 -1.00
N LEU A 398 9.31 -12.79 -0.17
CA LEU A 398 9.27 -14.14 0.40
C LEU A 398 8.84 -15.22 -0.60
N LYS A 399 8.43 -14.84 -1.80
CA LYS A 399 7.83 -15.76 -2.77
C LYS A 399 8.76 -16.90 -3.14
N ASP A 400 8.31 -18.13 -2.88
CA ASP A 400 8.85 -19.36 -3.44
C ASP A 400 7.71 -20.32 -3.79
N ASP A 401 8.03 -21.52 -4.30
CA ASP A 401 7.02 -22.50 -4.74
C ASP A 401 6.21 -23.13 -3.59
N LYS A 402 6.58 -22.87 -2.33
CA LYS A 402 5.99 -23.49 -1.14
C LYS A 402 5.20 -22.50 -0.29
N ILE A 403 5.56 -21.23 -0.32
CA ILE A 403 4.94 -20.18 0.49
C ILE A 403 3.67 -19.68 -0.19
N CYS A 404 2.55 -19.70 0.52
CA CYS A 404 1.30 -19.11 0.06
C CYS A 404 1.26 -17.63 0.45
N LEU A 405 1.37 -16.71 -0.50
CA LEU A 405 1.19 -15.30 -0.25
C LEU A 405 -0.27 -14.91 -0.45
N ILE A 406 -0.83 -14.15 0.49
CA ILE A 406 -2.24 -13.79 0.51
C ILE A 406 -2.37 -12.28 0.74
N GLY A 407 -3.25 -11.62 -0.01
CA GLY A 407 -3.61 -10.23 0.19
C GLY A 407 -5.08 -10.10 0.62
N LEU A 408 -5.36 -9.31 1.65
CA LEU A 408 -6.73 -8.92 1.94
C LEU A 408 -7.27 -8.09 0.76
N SER A 409 -8.46 -8.40 0.28
CA SER A 409 -9.10 -7.71 -0.83
C SER A 409 -10.38 -7.01 -0.35
N PRO A 410 -10.31 -5.74 0.05
CA PRO A 410 -11.49 -4.95 0.36
C PRO A 410 -12.17 -4.41 -0.91
N ASP A 411 -13.29 -3.72 -0.73
CA ASP A 411 -13.94 -2.92 -1.76
C ASP A 411 -13.01 -1.79 -2.20
N SER A 412 -12.47 -1.88 -3.40
CA SER A 412 -11.44 -0.97 -3.90
C SER A 412 -11.97 0.30 -4.57
N GLN A 413 -13.31 0.48 -4.65
CA GLN A 413 -13.88 1.55 -5.47
C GLN A 413 -13.53 2.97 -4.99
N ARG A 414 -13.21 3.12 -3.69
CA ARG A 414 -12.86 4.41 -3.07
C ARG A 414 -11.38 4.55 -2.75
N TYR A 415 -10.56 3.50 -2.91
CA TYR A 415 -9.14 3.52 -2.51
C TYR A 415 -8.38 4.67 -3.17
N PHE A 416 -8.50 4.80 -4.50
CA PHE A 416 -7.82 5.84 -5.26
C PHE A 416 -8.41 7.25 -5.08
N ASP A 417 -9.50 7.43 -4.33
CA ASP A 417 -9.96 8.75 -3.87
C ASP A 417 -9.04 9.32 -2.77
N HIS A 418 -8.23 8.47 -2.13
CA HIS A 418 -7.40 8.79 -0.96
C HIS A 418 -5.90 8.56 -1.23
N HIS A 419 -5.59 7.43 -1.85
CA HIS A 419 -4.24 6.92 -2.10
C HIS A 419 -3.26 8.02 -2.54
N HIS A 420 -2.15 8.17 -1.80
CA HIS A 420 -1.06 9.11 -2.08
C HIS A 420 -1.45 10.59 -2.15
N SER A 421 -2.41 11.03 -1.38
CA SER A 421 -2.91 12.42 -1.42
C SER A 421 -3.18 13.02 -0.03
N ASP A 422 -3.31 14.35 0.04
CA ASP A 422 -3.76 15.06 1.26
C ASP A 422 -5.17 14.60 1.74
N ASN A 423 -5.90 13.81 0.91
CA ASN A 423 -7.23 13.27 1.24
C ASN A 423 -7.17 11.94 1.99
N ASP A 424 -5.97 11.36 2.19
CA ASP A 424 -5.80 10.15 3.00
C ASP A 424 -5.68 10.51 4.47
N ILE A 425 -6.83 10.67 5.11
CA ILE A 425 -6.97 11.11 6.50
C ILE A 425 -7.83 10.14 7.30
N PHE A 426 -7.65 10.12 8.62
CA PHE A 426 -8.35 9.27 9.57
C PHE A 426 -9.88 9.32 9.44
N GLU A 427 -10.45 10.51 9.21
CA GLU A 427 -11.91 10.72 9.10
C GLU A 427 -12.55 9.97 7.92
N HIS A 428 -11.75 9.50 6.97
CA HIS A 428 -12.23 8.73 5.83
C HIS A 428 -12.22 7.21 6.06
N VAL A 429 -11.74 6.76 7.23
CA VAL A 429 -11.76 5.34 7.61
C VAL A 429 -13.01 5.04 8.43
N ASN A 430 -13.79 4.08 7.96
CA ASN A 430 -14.95 3.60 8.69
C ASN A 430 -14.53 2.56 9.73
N LYS A 431 -14.79 2.85 11.02
CA LYS A 431 -14.43 1.96 12.13
C LYS A 431 -14.87 0.51 11.90
N ARG A 432 -16.14 0.32 11.52
CA ARG A 432 -16.71 -1.02 11.36
C ARG A 432 -16.11 -1.79 10.18
N GLU A 433 -15.85 -1.10 9.06
CA GLU A 433 -15.19 -1.72 7.89
C GLU A 433 -13.76 -2.17 8.24
N LEU A 434 -13.01 -1.33 8.96
CA LEU A 434 -11.66 -1.63 9.45
C LEU A 434 -11.65 -2.88 10.35
N GLU A 435 -12.55 -2.93 11.33
CA GLU A 435 -12.68 -4.05 12.27
C GLU A 435 -13.10 -5.36 11.58
N LEU A 436 -13.97 -5.29 10.56
CA LEU A 436 -14.32 -6.44 9.74
C LEU A 436 -13.13 -6.97 8.95
N GLY A 437 -12.24 -6.10 8.48
CA GLY A 437 -10.98 -6.48 7.83
C GLY A 437 -10.09 -7.30 8.79
N ALA A 438 -9.85 -6.78 10.00
CA ALA A 438 -9.06 -7.46 11.02
C ALA A 438 -9.66 -8.83 11.41
N ALA A 439 -10.98 -8.90 11.60
CA ALA A 439 -11.69 -10.15 11.87
C ALA A 439 -11.50 -11.19 10.75
N SER A 440 -11.56 -10.72 9.49
CA SER A 440 -11.39 -11.58 8.32
C SER A 440 -9.98 -12.16 8.24
N MET A 441 -8.96 -11.33 8.47
CA MET A 441 -7.56 -11.76 8.52
C MET A 441 -7.33 -12.76 9.66
N THR A 442 -7.82 -12.46 10.87
CA THR A 442 -7.71 -13.35 12.04
C THR A 442 -8.37 -14.70 11.77
N SER A 443 -9.58 -14.68 11.16
CA SER A 443 -10.33 -15.91 10.82
C SER A 443 -9.58 -16.76 9.81
N LEU A 444 -8.98 -16.16 8.79
CA LEU A 444 -8.20 -16.88 7.79
C LEU A 444 -6.93 -17.50 8.42
N ILE A 445 -6.21 -16.72 9.23
CA ILE A 445 -5.00 -17.19 9.95
C ILE A 445 -5.35 -18.35 10.88
N TYR A 446 -6.46 -18.27 11.64
CA TYR A 446 -6.94 -19.36 12.49
C TYR A 446 -7.20 -20.66 11.70
N LEU A 447 -7.87 -20.56 10.53
CA LEU A 447 -8.15 -21.74 9.71
C LEU A 447 -6.87 -22.32 9.09
N ILE A 448 -5.97 -21.48 8.61
CA ILE A 448 -4.68 -21.90 8.05
C ILE A 448 -3.84 -22.59 9.14
N ASP A 449 -3.71 -22.00 10.31
CA ASP A 449 -2.96 -22.60 11.43
C ASP A 449 -3.54 -23.95 11.83
N LYS A 450 -4.86 -24.08 11.84
CA LYS A 450 -5.56 -25.30 12.23
C LYS A 450 -5.45 -26.43 11.20
N TYR A 451 -5.57 -26.10 9.91
CA TYR A 451 -5.74 -27.07 8.83
C TYR A 451 -4.63 -27.07 7.82
N TRP A 452 -3.56 -26.31 8.08
CA TRP A 452 -2.48 -26.17 7.10
C TRP A 452 -2.16 -27.48 6.40
N ILE A 453 -2.23 -27.44 5.09
CA ILE A 453 -2.00 -28.57 4.19
C ILE A 453 -0.87 -28.17 3.24
N TYR A 454 0.15 -28.99 3.20
CA TYR A 454 1.37 -28.78 2.39
C TYR A 454 1.14 -28.89 0.90
#